data_44cc4fb4669c9e0c56f378853593aa3d
#
_entry.id   44cc4fb4669c9e0c56f378853593aa3d
#
_cell.length_a   1.000
_cell.length_b   1.000
_cell.length_c   1.000
_cell.angle_alpha   90.00
_cell.angle_beta   90.00
_cell.angle_gamma   90.00
#
_symmetry.space_group_name_H-M   'P 1'
#
loop_
_entity.id
_entity.type
_entity.pdbx_description
1 polymer ?
#
loop_
_entity_poly.entity_id
_entity_poly.type
_entity_poly.pdbx_seq_one_letter_code
_entity_poly.pdbx_strand_id
1 'polypeptide(L)' 'MNRAKDLNNIGFKSFDAFHIACAEKGQADVLLTTDDHLLKKAMSHREFLKVRLENPLRWLMEELII' A
#
# COMPACT_ATOMS: atom_id res chain seq x y z
N MET A 1 -8.05 -17.68 -4.39
CA MET A 1 -7.90 -16.37 -5.03
C MET A 1 -6.53 -15.78 -4.71
N ASN A 2 -5.82 -15.32 -5.72
CA ASN A 2 -4.47 -14.78 -5.54
C ASN A 2 -4.53 -13.25 -5.58
N ARG A 3 -4.52 -12.62 -4.41
CA ARG A 3 -4.61 -11.17 -4.29
C ARG A 3 -3.42 -10.46 -4.94
N ALA A 4 -2.22 -11.04 -4.81
CA ALA A 4 -1.03 -10.46 -5.44
C ALA A 4 -1.17 -10.42 -6.96
N LYS A 5 -1.78 -11.44 -7.54
CA LYS A 5 -2.02 -11.47 -8.98
C LYS A 5 -3.00 -10.39 -9.39
N ASP A 6 -4.05 -10.18 -8.62
CA ASP A 6 -5.03 -9.14 -8.90
C ASP A 6 -4.37 -7.76 -8.86
N LEU A 7 -3.52 -7.52 -7.86
CA LEU A 7 -2.79 -6.26 -7.74
C LEU A 7 -1.82 -6.07 -8.90
N ASN A 8 -1.15 -7.14 -9.30
CA ASN A 8 -0.24 -7.10 -10.45
C ASN A 8 -0.99 -6.74 -11.73
N ASN A 9 -2.19 -7.27 -11.89
CA ASN A 9 -3.02 -7.02 -13.08
C ASN A 9 -3.43 -5.56 -13.21
N ILE A 10 -3.60 -4.84 -12.11
CA ILE A 10 -3.93 -3.42 -12.16
C ILE A 10 -2.71 -2.52 -12.24
N GLY A 11 -1.52 -3.09 -12.32
CA GLY A 11 -0.31 -2.35 -12.62
C GLY A 11 0.75 -2.30 -11.54
N PHE A 12 0.54 -2.92 -10.39
CA PHE A 12 1.58 -3.02 -9.37
C PHE A 12 2.64 -4.04 -9.77
N LYS A 13 3.90 -3.73 -9.51
CA LYS A 13 4.98 -4.69 -9.74
C LYS A 13 4.78 -5.90 -8.83
N SER A 14 5.26 -7.06 -9.28
CA SER A 14 5.06 -8.30 -8.53
C SER A 14 5.52 -8.22 -7.08
N PHE A 15 6.67 -7.60 -6.84
CA PHE A 15 7.21 -7.44 -5.49
C PHE A 15 6.29 -6.57 -4.63
N ASP A 16 5.83 -5.45 -5.17
CA ASP A 16 4.93 -4.54 -4.46
C ASP A 16 3.58 -5.18 -4.23
N ALA A 17 3.06 -5.87 -5.25
CA ALA A 17 1.79 -6.57 -5.15
C ALA A 17 1.83 -7.63 -4.04
N PHE A 18 2.94 -8.35 -3.94
CA PHE A 18 3.12 -9.35 -2.89
C PHE A 18 3.11 -8.70 -1.51
N HIS A 19 3.83 -7.59 -1.34
CA HIS A 19 3.87 -6.88 -0.05
C HIS A 19 2.51 -6.35 0.35
N ILE A 20 1.77 -5.76 -0.59
CA ILE A 20 0.43 -5.25 -0.32
C ILE A 20 -0.50 -6.40 0.07
N ALA A 21 -0.45 -7.50 -0.68
CA ALA A 21 -1.28 -8.66 -0.39
C ALA A 21 -1.00 -9.23 1.00
N CYS A 22 0.27 -9.29 1.40
CA CYS A 22 0.65 -9.76 2.72
C CYS A 22 0.11 -8.83 3.81
N ALA A 23 0.20 -7.52 3.61
CA ALA A 23 -0.32 -6.55 4.55
C ALA A 23 -1.83 -6.67 4.70
N GLU A 24 -2.54 -6.85 3.59
CA GLU A 24 -3.98 -7.03 3.62
C GLU A 24 -4.38 -8.31 4.35
N LYS A 25 -3.67 -9.40 4.08
CA LYS A 25 -3.95 -10.68 4.72
C LYS A 25 -3.69 -10.61 6.22
N GLY A 26 -2.68 -9.85 6.64
CA GLY A 26 -2.38 -9.64 8.05
C GLY A 26 -3.27 -8.60 8.71
N GLN A 27 -4.22 -8.04 7.97
CA GLN A 27 -5.15 -7.02 8.46
C GLN A 27 -4.44 -5.77 8.97
N ALA A 28 -3.33 -5.41 8.34
CA ALA A 28 -2.63 -4.19 8.67
C ALA A 28 -3.47 -2.98 8.26
N ASP A 29 -3.46 -1.93 9.08
CA ASP A 29 -4.16 -0.70 8.77
C ASP A 29 -3.37 0.16 7.79
N VAL A 30 -2.06 0.10 7.86
CA VAL A 30 -1.19 0.93 7.04
C VAL A 30 0.06 0.15 6.64
N LEU A 31 0.53 0.38 5.41
CA LEU A 31 1.79 -0.14 4.90
C LEU A 31 2.68 1.06 4.58
N LEU A 32 3.81 1.17 5.27
CA LEU A 32 4.71 2.31 5.09
C LEU A 32 5.72 2.04 3.98
N THR A 33 5.89 3.01 3.09
CA THR A 33 6.85 2.91 2.00
C THR A 33 7.39 4.27 1.64
N THR A 34 8.65 4.31 1.20
CA THR A 34 9.30 5.52 0.71
C THR A 34 9.25 5.63 -0.83
N ASP A 35 8.66 4.66 -1.50
CA ASP A 35 8.58 4.65 -2.96
C ASP A 35 7.44 5.55 -3.43
N ASP A 36 7.80 6.71 -3.99
CA ASP A 36 6.82 7.69 -4.46
C ASP A 36 5.95 7.16 -5.59
N HIS A 37 6.53 6.34 -6.49
CA HIS A 37 5.74 5.74 -7.57
C HIS A 37 4.68 4.81 -7.03
N LEU A 38 5.05 4.01 -6.04
CA LEU A 38 4.12 3.10 -5.40
C LEU A 38 3.02 3.88 -4.68
N LEU A 39 3.39 4.95 -3.97
CA LEU A 39 2.41 5.78 -3.26
C LEU A 39 1.41 6.41 -4.21
N LYS A 40 1.88 6.95 -5.34
CA LYS A 40 1.00 7.55 -6.34
C LYS A 40 0.05 6.52 -6.95
N LYS A 41 0.58 5.35 -7.28
CA LYS A 41 -0.24 4.28 -7.84
C LYS A 41 -1.27 3.79 -6.83
N ALA A 42 -0.87 3.65 -5.58
CA ALA A 42 -1.79 3.24 -4.52
C ALA A 42 -2.91 4.25 -4.33
N MET A 43 -2.59 5.54 -4.40
CA MET A 43 -3.60 6.59 -4.28
C MET A 43 -4.61 6.51 -5.41
N SER A 44 -4.15 6.23 -6.63
CA SER A 44 -5.04 6.09 -7.79
C SER A 44 -5.96 4.89 -7.67
N HIS A 45 -5.59 3.88 -6.91
CA HIS A 45 -6.35 2.64 -6.75
C HIS A 45 -6.80 2.40 -5.31
N ARG A 46 -6.88 3.45 -4.50
CA ARG A 46 -7.15 3.30 -3.07
C ARG A 46 -8.45 2.59 -2.76
N GLU A 47 -9.45 2.71 -3.63
CA GLU A 47 -10.74 2.03 -3.41
C GLU A 47 -10.61 0.52 -3.59
N PHE A 48 -9.64 0.09 -4.38
CA PHE A 48 -9.36 -1.32 -4.60
C PHE A 48 -8.54 -1.93 -3.47
N LEU A 49 -7.73 -1.10 -2.80
CA LEU A 49 -6.82 -1.58 -1.75
C LEU A 49 -7.50 -1.63 -0.40
N LYS A 50 -7.19 -2.67 0.37
CA LYS A 50 -7.72 -2.85 1.73
C LYS A 50 -6.77 -2.31 2.80
N VAL A 51 -5.61 -1.81 2.39
CA VAL A 51 -4.61 -1.25 3.28
C VAL A 51 -4.19 0.11 2.73
N ARG A 52 -3.93 1.06 3.62
CA ARG A 52 -3.45 2.38 3.23
C ARG A 52 -1.93 2.32 3.07
N LEU A 53 -1.43 2.94 2.00
CA LEU A 53 0.00 3.11 1.81
C LEU A 53 0.36 4.54 2.15
N GLU A 54 1.36 4.72 3.01
CA GLU A 54 1.77 6.02 3.50
C GLU A 54 3.29 6.14 3.51
N ASN A 55 3.78 7.37 3.37
CA ASN A 55 5.19 7.64 3.57
C ASN A 55 5.48 7.64 5.08
N PRO A 56 6.50 6.90 5.54
CA PRO A 56 6.76 6.80 6.98
C PRO A 56 7.01 8.13 7.65
N LEU A 57 7.71 9.04 6.97
CA LEU A 57 8.00 10.35 7.54
C LEU A 57 6.73 11.18 7.69
N ARG A 58 5.90 11.20 6.66
CA ARG A 58 4.65 11.92 6.68
C ARG A 58 3.69 11.33 7.72
N TRP A 59 3.60 10.00 7.77
CA TRP A 59 2.75 9.33 8.74
C TRP A 59 3.16 9.68 10.17
N LEU A 60 4.46 9.67 10.44
CA LEU A 60 4.98 10.00 11.77
C LEU A 60 4.68 11.44 12.14
N MET A 61 4.82 12.37 11.19
CA MET A 61 4.51 13.77 11.42
C MET A 61 3.06 13.98 11.77
N GLU A 62 2.15 13.32 11.07
CA GLU A 62 0.72 13.42 11.36
C GLU A 62 0.40 12.90 12.76
N GLU A 63 1.06 11.82 13.19
CA GLU A 63 0.85 11.26 14.51
C GLU A 63 1.39 12.15 15.63
N LEU A 64 2.45 12.92 15.34
CA LEU A 64 3.09 13.77 16.34
C LEU A 64 2.45 15.13 16.51
N ILE A 65 1.66 15.58 15.53
CA ILE A 65 1.08 16.91 15.51
C ILE A 65 -0.27 17.00 16.22
N ILE A 66 -0.76 15.92 16.66
CA ILE A 66 -2.08 15.89 17.33
C ILE A 66 -2.08 16.69 18.63
#